data_7f91ccd1dee86aa99e00468507e82e0b
#
_entry.id   7f91ccd1dee86aa99e00468507e82e0b
#
_cell.length_a   1.000
_cell.length_b   1.000
_cell.length_c   1.000
_cell.angle_alpha   90.00
_cell.angle_beta   90.00
_cell.angle_gamma   90.00
#
_symmetry.space_group_name_H-M   'P 1'
#
loop_
_entity.id
_entity.type
_entity.pdbx_description
1 polymer ?
#
loop_
_entity_poly.entity_id
_entity_poly.type
_entity_poly.pdbx_seq_one_letter_code
_entity_poly.pdbx_strand_id
1 'polypeptide(L)'
;MKFRPDDLAAVMECDPAVSSEEEAMKYHMGLHVVSMYREAHELWLAGKKDEALKINYECHSKTGADIHPGATIGKSFFIDHATGVVIGETAIIGDHVIVYQGVTLGGVSSSKGKRHPTIGNNVVIGTGAIVLGNITIGNNVRIGAGSVVLKDIPDDSTVVGIPGEIVKHKGVSIKNELQHDDLPDPVNDEIEALKKEIDELKKQISALKK
;
A
#
# COMPACT_ATOMS: atom_id res chain seq x y z
N MET A 1 -13.60 -15.89 -15.47
CA MET A 1 -12.92 -14.71 -14.90
C MET A 1 -12.51 -13.81 -16.07
N LYS A 2 -12.78 -12.51 -15.98
CA LYS A 2 -12.48 -11.54 -17.05
C LYS A 2 -11.40 -10.59 -16.57
N PHE A 3 -10.19 -10.70 -17.10
CA PHE A 3 -9.10 -9.81 -16.77
C PHE A 3 -9.20 -8.51 -17.58
N ARG A 4 -8.97 -7.38 -16.93
CA ARG A 4 -8.87 -6.09 -17.62
C ARG A 4 -7.47 -5.94 -18.22
N PRO A 5 -7.35 -5.41 -19.45
CA PRO A 5 -6.04 -5.27 -20.09
C PRO A 5 -5.06 -4.38 -19.32
N ASP A 6 -5.57 -3.32 -18.67
CA ASP A 6 -4.77 -2.41 -17.85
C ASP A 6 -4.23 -3.06 -16.58
N ASP A 7 -5.02 -3.92 -15.91
CA ASP A 7 -4.57 -4.65 -14.73
C ASP A 7 -3.56 -5.77 -15.11
N LEU A 8 -3.77 -6.46 -16.26
CA LEU A 8 -2.82 -7.45 -16.78
C LEU A 8 -1.50 -6.81 -17.18
N ALA A 9 -1.55 -5.67 -17.89
CA ALA A 9 -0.34 -4.92 -18.26
C ALA A 9 0.46 -4.50 -17.02
N ALA A 10 -0.20 -4.08 -15.94
CA ALA A 10 0.47 -3.74 -14.68
C ALA A 10 1.23 -4.94 -14.08
N VAL A 11 0.67 -6.16 -14.17
CA VAL A 11 1.38 -7.37 -13.71
C VAL A 11 2.63 -7.61 -14.56
N MET A 12 2.52 -7.54 -15.89
CA MET A 12 3.65 -7.75 -16.80
C MET A 12 4.76 -6.69 -16.64
N GLU A 13 4.40 -5.50 -16.19
CA GLU A 13 5.35 -4.40 -15.95
C GLU A 13 6.00 -4.49 -14.57
N CYS A 14 5.25 -4.88 -13.54
CA CYS A 14 5.67 -4.77 -12.14
C CYS A 14 6.24 -6.07 -11.56
N ASP A 15 5.87 -7.26 -12.10
CA ASP A 15 6.36 -8.53 -11.58
C ASP A 15 7.41 -9.16 -12.51
N PRO A 16 8.71 -9.05 -12.16
CA PRO A 16 9.79 -9.64 -12.96
C PRO A 16 9.79 -11.17 -12.97
N ALA A 17 9.04 -11.84 -12.09
CA ALA A 17 8.94 -13.30 -12.03
C ALA A 17 7.95 -13.84 -13.07
N VAL A 18 7.08 -13.02 -13.62
CA VAL A 18 6.08 -13.42 -14.62
C VAL A 18 6.67 -13.32 -16.02
N SER A 19 6.69 -14.43 -16.75
CA SER A 19 7.31 -14.51 -18.07
C SER A 19 6.35 -14.36 -19.25
N SER A 20 5.03 -14.46 -19.04
CA SER A 20 4.01 -14.29 -20.08
C SER A 20 2.63 -13.90 -19.52
N GLU A 21 1.80 -13.28 -20.36
CA GLU A 21 0.40 -12.98 -20.03
C GLU A 21 -0.39 -14.25 -19.70
N GLU A 22 -0.13 -15.35 -20.40
CA GLU A 22 -0.78 -16.64 -20.14
C GLU A 22 -0.46 -17.15 -18.73
N GLU A 23 0.79 -17.04 -18.31
CA GLU A 23 1.24 -17.39 -16.95
C GLU A 23 0.58 -16.48 -15.92
N ALA A 24 0.57 -15.16 -16.16
CA ALA A 24 -0.09 -14.18 -15.28
C ALA A 24 -1.58 -14.52 -15.10
N MET A 25 -2.31 -14.71 -16.18
CA MET A 25 -3.72 -15.04 -16.15
C MET A 25 -4.03 -16.37 -15.46
N LYS A 26 -3.07 -17.30 -15.45
CA LYS A 26 -3.28 -18.64 -14.88
C LYS A 26 -2.89 -18.72 -13.40
N TYR A 27 -1.84 -18.00 -13.00
CA TYR A 27 -1.21 -18.24 -11.70
C TYR A 27 -1.00 -16.99 -10.83
N HIS A 28 -1.05 -15.77 -11.39
CA HIS A 28 -0.76 -14.58 -10.61
C HIS A 28 -1.93 -14.25 -9.67
N MET A 29 -1.73 -14.51 -8.37
CA MET A 29 -2.79 -14.40 -7.36
C MET A 29 -3.38 -12.99 -7.27
N GLY A 30 -2.55 -11.95 -7.28
CA GLY A 30 -3.02 -10.57 -7.23
C GLY A 30 -3.92 -10.19 -8.41
N LEU A 31 -3.60 -10.65 -9.63
CA LEU A 31 -4.44 -10.44 -10.81
C LEU A 31 -5.82 -11.11 -10.66
N HIS A 32 -5.87 -12.30 -10.07
CA HIS A 32 -7.11 -12.99 -9.78
C HIS A 32 -7.96 -12.23 -8.76
N VAL A 33 -7.33 -11.76 -7.68
CA VAL A 33 -8.00 -10.93 -6.65
C VAL A 33 -8.59 -9.67 -7.27
N VAL A 34 -7.80 -8.92 -8.06
CA VAL A 34 -8.26 -7.70 -8.72
C VAL A 34 -9.41 -7.99 -9.68
N SER A 35 -9.33 -9.08 -10.48
CA SER A 35 -10.39 -9.48 -11.39
C SER A 35 -11.70 -9.80 -10.66
N MET A 36 -11.64 -10.55 -9.55
CA MET A 36 -12.81 -10.86 -8.72
C MET A 36 -13.40 -9.60 -8.09
N TYR A 37 -12.55 -8.69 -7.58
CA TYR A 37 -12.99 -7.40 -7.08
C TYR A 37 -13.71 -6.58 -8.16
N ARG A 38 -13.17 -6.49 -9.39
CA ARG A 38 -13.81 -5.75 -10.50
C ARG A 38 -15.23 -6.25 -10.76
N GLU A 39 -15.41 -7.57 -10.82
CA GLU A 39 -16.73 -8.20 -11.00
C GLU A 39 -17.67 -7.89 -9.82
N ALA A 40 -17.20 -8.02 -8.61
CA ALA A 40 -17.96 -7.70 -7.40
C ALA A 40 -18.35 -6.22 -7.33
N HIS A 41 -17.46 -5.32 -7.74
CA HIS A 41 -17.71 -3.88 -7.77
C HIS A 41 -18.79 -3.50 -8.81
N GLU A 42 -18.77 -4.09 -10.00
CA GLU A 42 -19.82 -3.88 -11.01
C GLU A 42 -21.20 -4.31 -10.48
N LEU A 43 -21.28 -5.45 -9.80
CA LEU A 43 -22.52 -5.91 -9.14
C LEU A 43 -22.97 -4.97 -8.01
N TRP A 44 -22.01 -4.49 -7.22
CA TRP A 44 -22.28 -3.52 -6.15
C TRP A 44 -22.89 -2.24 -6.68
N LEU A 45 -22.33 -1.68 -7.75
CA LEU A 45 -22.85 -0.49 -8.43
C LEU A 45 -24.23 -0.72 -9.06
N ALA A 46 -24.49 -1.93 -9.53
CA ALA A 46 -25.81 -2.34 -10.06
C ALA A 46 -26.87 -2.60 -8.95
N GLY A 47 -26.52 -2.40 -7.66
CA GLY A 47 -27.40 -2.64 -6.52
C GLY A 47 -27.55 -4.11 -6.11
N LYS A 48 -26.83 -5.03 -6.76
CA LYS A 48 -26.82 -6.47 -6.48
C LYS A 48 -25.84 -6.82 -5.35
N LYS A 49 -26.09 -6.24 -4.19
CA LYS A 49 -25.12 -6.26 -3.06
C LYS A 49 -24.83 -7.67 -2.54
N ASP A 50 -25.83 -8.55 -2.47
CA ASP A 50 -25.65 -9.91 -2.01
C ASP A 50 -24.74 -10.72 -2.93
N GLU A 51 -24.94 -10.61 -4.26
CA GLU A 51 -24.07 -11.25 -5.25
C GLU A 51 -22.65 -10.70 -5.17
N ALA A 52 -22.47 -9.39 -4.99
CA ALA A 52 -21.17 -8.74 -4.83
C ALA A 52 -20.42 -9.24 -3.58
N LEU A 53 -21.11 -9.28 -2.44
CA LEU A 53 -20.53 -9.77 -1.17
C LEU A 53 -20.20 -11.25 -1.21
N LYS A 54 -20.96 -12.05 -1.96
CA LYS A 54 -20.66 -13.47 -2.16
C LYS A 54 -19.32 -13.65 -2.91
N ILE A 55 -19.09 -12.86 -3.98
CA ILE A 55 -17.80 -12.90 -4.70
C ILE A 55 -16.65 -12.48 -3.78
N ASN A 56 -16.83 -11.42 -2.98
CA ASN A 56 -15.82 -10.97 -2.01
C ASN A 56 -15.52 -12.08 -0.99
N TYR A 57 -16.52 -12.72 -0.41
CA TYR A 57 -16.34 -13.84 0.51
C TYR A 57 -15.58 -15.02 -0.12
N GLU A 58 -15.91 -15.37 -1.36
CA GLU A 58 -15.21 -16.43 -2.11
C GLU A 58 -13.76 -16.05 -2.40
N CYS A 59 -13.50 -14.78 -2.76
CA CYS A 59 -12.17 -14.25 -2.97
C CYS A 59 -11.33 -14.36 -1.69
N HIS A 60 -11.84 -13.83 -0.59
CA HIS A 60 -11.19 -13.90 0.71
C HIS A 60 -10.88 -15.34 1.12
N SER A 61 -11.86 -16.23 1.00
CA SER A 61 -11.70 -17.64 1.39
C SER A 61 -10.62 -18.38 0.58
N LYS A 62 -10.41 -17.98 -0.67
CA LYS A 62 -9.44 -18.63 -1.59
C LYS A 62 -8.05 -18.02 -1.53
N THR A 63 -7.94 -16.72 -1.25
CA THR A 63 -6.71 -15.94 -1.44
C THR A 63 -6.18 -15.28 -0.17
N GLY A 64 -7.03 -15.13 0.85
CA GLY A 64 -6.71 -14.35 2.04
C GLY A 64 -6.76 -12.83 1.84
N ALA A 65 -7.18 -12.34 0.66
CA ALA A 65 -7.34 -10.91 0.38
C ALA A 65 -8.81 -10.50 0.56
N ASP A 66 -9.06 -9.41 1.27
CA ASP A 66 -10.39 -8.84 1.51
C ASP A 66 -10.51 -7.43 0.92
N ILE A 67 -11.05 -7.32 -0.30
CA ILE A 67 -11.32 -6.05 -0.95
C ILE A 67 -12.82 -5.84 -1.02
N HIS A 68 -13.34 -4.93 -0.19
CA HIS A 68 -14.78 -4.68 -0.16
C HIS A 68 -15.31 -4.18 -1.51
N PRO A 69 -16.40 -4.73 -2.04
CA PRO A 69 -16.95 -4.35 -3.35
C PRO A 69 -17.30 -2.86 -3.49
N GLY A 70 -17.57 -2.18 -2.39
CA GLY A 70 -17.84 -0.74 -2.36
C GLY A 70 -16.62 0.17 -2.53
N ALA A 71 -15.40 -0.36 -2.40
CA ALA A 71 -14.19 0.42 -2.66
C ALA A 71 -14.15 0.87 -4.12
N THR A 72 -13.52 2.02 -4.39
CA THR A 72 -13.32 2.52 -5.76
C THR A 72 -11.84 2.43 -6.10
N ILE A 73 -11.48 1.67 -7.13
CA ILE A 73 -10.10 1.44 -7.54
C ILE A 73 -9.92 1.80 -9.01
N GLY A 74 -8.94 2.65 -9.28
CA GLY A 74 -8.57 3.12 -10.61
C GLY A 74 -7.97 2.03 -11.51
N LYS A 75 -7.27 2.44 -12.56
CA LYS A 75 -6.65 1.56 -13.58
C LYS A 75 -5.27 1.11 -13.15
N SER A 76 -4.78 0.01 -13.79
CA SER A 76 -3.43 -0.49 -13.59
C SER A 76 -3.11 -0.73 -12.10
N PHE A 77 -4.06 -1.35 -11.40
CA PHE A 77 -3.91 -1.67 -9.99
C PHE A 77 -3.19 -3.00 -9.84
N PHE A 78 -2.02 -2.97 -9.24
CA PHE A 78 -1.17 -4.15 -9.04
C PHE A 78 -1.14 -4.55 -7.56
N ILE A 79 -1.40 -5.83 -7.29
CA ILE A 79 -1.21 -6.44 -5.97
C ILE A 79 -0.19 -7.56 -6.09
N ASP A 80 0.91 -7.44 -5.36
CA ASP A 80 1.88 -8.52 -5.25
C ASP A 80 1.50 -9.49 -4.12
N HIS A 81 1.58 -10.80 -4.38
CA HIS A 81 1.26 -11.92 -3.47
C HIS A 81 -0.17 -11.94 -2.92
N ALA A 82 -0.83 -10.83 -2.72
CA ALA A 82 -2.22 -10.62 -2.29
C ALA A 82 -2.58 -11.04 -0.85
N THR A 83 -1.95 -12.04 -0.27
CA THR A 83 -2.31 -12.58 1.05
C THR A 83 -2.36 -11.50 2.13
N GLY A 84 -3.48 -11.43 2.86
CA GLY A 84 -3.66 -10.49 3.97
C GLY A 84 -3.89 -9.03 3.56
N VAL A 85 -4.09 -8.73 2.27
CA VAL A 85 -4.49 -7.39 1.83
C VAL A 85 -5.93 -7.12 2.25
N VAL A 86 -6.15 -5.99 2.93
CA VAL A 86 -7.50 -5.55 3.35
C VAL A 86 -7.77 -4.15 2.82
N ILE A 87 -8.83 -3.99 2.03
CA ILE A 87 -9.27 -2.69 1.48
C ILE A 87 -10.74 -2.47 1.85
N GLY A 88 -11.01 -1.48 2.71
CA GLY A 88 -12.34 -1.25 3.26
C GLY A 88 -13.30 -0.53 2.30
N GLU A 89 -14.59 -0.59 2.62
CA GLU A 89 -15.76 -0.19 1.80
C GLU A 89 -15.63 1.20 1.13
N THR A 90 -15.15 2.19 1.85
CA THR A 90 -15.12 3.58 1.35
C THR A 90 -13.72 4.02 0.93
N ALA A 91 -12.79 3.08 0.74
CA ALA A 91 -11.47 3.38 0.19
C ALA A 91 -11.60 3.87 -1.26
N ILE A 92 -10.77 4.85 -1.61
CA ILE A 92 -10.62 5.35 -2.97
C ILE A 92 -9.15 5.21 -3.34
N ILE A 93 -8.87 4.58 -4.47
CA ILE A 93 -7.52 4.31 -4.95
C ILE A 93 -7.43 4.82 -6.39
N GLY A 94 -6.42 5.63 -6.68
CA GLY A 94 -6.15 6.17 -8.00
C GLY A 94 -5.58 5.16 -8.99
N ASP A 95 -4.98 5.67 -10.06
CA ASP A 95 -4.39 4.87 -11.12
C ASP A 95 -2.92 4.52 -10.80
N HIS A 96 -2.41 3.40 -11.34
CA HIS A 96 -1.02 2.95 -11.22
C HIS A 96 -0.56 2.79 -9.76
N VAL A 97 -1.41 2.19 -8.92
CA VAL A 97 -1.09 1.94 -7.52
C VAL A 97 -0.61 0.51 -7.34
N ILE A 98 0.49 0.36 -6.61
CA ILE A 98 1.13 -0.91 -6.27
C ILE A 98 0.90 -1.19 -4.78
N VAL A 99 0.42 -2.38 -4.47
CA VAL A 99 0.15 -2.84 -3.10
C VAL A 99 0.80 -4.19 -2.88
N TYR A 100 1.52 -4.33 -1.79
CA TYR A 100 2.13 -5.60 -1.39
C TYR A 100 1.25 -6.35 -0.38
N GLN A 101 1.59 -7.63 -0.13
CA GLN A 101 0.89 -8.47 0.84
C GLN A 101 0.80 -7.83 2.23
N GLY A 102 -0.30 -8.13 2.94
CA GLY A 102 -0.54 -7.66 4.31
C GLY A 102 -0.89 -6.18 4.45
N VAL A 103 -1.00 -5.44 3.35
CA VAL A 103 -1.39 -4.01 3.39
C VAL A 103 -2.84 -3.87 3.85
N THR A 104 -3.08 -2.90 4.75
CA THR A 104 -4.43 -2.56 5.22
C THR A 104 -4.77 -1.10 4.91
N LEU A 105 -5.85 -0.88 4.16
CA LEU A 105 -6.51 0.41 4.00
C LEU A 105 -7.79 0.40 4.83
N GLY A 106 -7.65 0.74 6.12
CA GLY A 106 -8.67 0.53 7.15
C GLY A 106 -9.39 1.80 7.59
N GLY A 107 -10.56 1.62 8.21
CA GLY A 107 -11.32 2.70 8.85
C GLY A 107 -11.07 2.74 10.36
N VAL A 108 -11.17 3.93 10.95
CA VAL A 108 -11.05 4.14 12.42
C VAL A 108 -12.36 4.58 13.07
N SER A 109 -13.46 4.65 12.30
CA SER A 109 -14.76 5.10 12.79
C SER A 109 -15.83 4.05 12.58
N SER A 110 -16.76 3.94 13.52
CA SER A 110 -17.98 3.13 13.42
C SER A 110 -19.12 3.84 12.66
N SER A 111 -18.93 5.10 12.26
CA SER A 111 -19.93 5.84 11.50
C SER A 111 -20.08 5.31 10.08
N LYS A 112 -21.32 5.34 9.57
CA LYS A 112 -21.61 5.06 8.15
C LYS A 112 -21.18 6.27 7.32
N GLY A 113 -20.15 6.17 6.51
CA GLY A 113 -19.66 7.25 5.68
C GLY A 113 -18.22 7.03 5.27
N LYS A 114 -17.61 8.04 4.68
CA LYS A 114 -16.19 8.02 4.31
C LYS A 114 -15.35 7.88 5.59
N ARG A 115 -14.70 6.70 5.73
CA ARG A 115 -13.90 6.33 6.91
C ARG A 115 -12.61 5.58 6.57
N HIS A 116 -12.40 5.29 5.28
CA HIS A 116 -11.20 4.65 4.76
C HIS A 116 -10.36 5.63 3.93
N PRO A 117 -9.08 5.36 3.71
CA PRO A 117 -8.18 6.27 3.02
C PRO A 117 -8.58 6.58 1.58
N THR A 118 -8.11 7.74 1.10
CA THR A 118 -8.03 8.08 -0.31
C THR A 118 -6.56 8.04 -0.73
N ILE A 119 -6.23 7.23 -1.72
CA ILE A 119 -4.90 7.04 -2.27
C ILE A 119 -4.84 7.69 -3.64
N GLY A 120 -3.86 8.54 -3.88
CA GLY A 120 -3.62 9.18 -5.17
C GLY A 120 -3.08 8.23 -6.24
N ASN A 121 -2.54 8.80 -7.31
CA ASN A 121 -1.98 8.04 -8.43
C ASN A 121 -0.48 7.76 -8.22
N ASN A 122 0.05 6.71 -8.86
CA ASN A 122 1.46 6.34 -8.81
C ASN A 122 1.98 6.12 -7.38
N VAL A 123 1.17 5.49 -6.53
CA VAL A 123 1.51 5.23 -5.12
C VAL A 123 1.99 3.79 -4.95
N VAL A 124 3.06 3.62 -4.16
CA VAL A 124 3.57 2.30 -3.77
C VAL A 124 3.37 2.12 -2.28
N ILE A 125 2.71 1.03 -1.88
CA ILE A 125 2.42 0.69 -0.49
C ILE A 125 3.11 -0.63 -0.15
N GLY A 126 4.19 -0.52 0.62
CA GLY A 126 5.07 -1.65 0.95
C GLY A 126 4.40 -2.70 1.83
N THR A 127 5.02 -3.86 1.88
CA THR A 127 4.57 -5.06 2.61
C THR A 127 4.11 -4.73 4.04
N GLY A 128 2.90 -5.16 4.40
CA GLY A 128 2.38 -5.01 5.77
C GLY A 128 2.14 -3.57 6.23
N ALA A 129 2.20 -2.58 5.34
CA ALA A 129 1.90 -1.21 5.71
C ALA A 129 0.41 -1.02 6.02
N ILE A 130 0.11 -0.15 6.97
CA ILE A 130 -1.23 0.09 7.49
C ILE A 130 -1.57 1.57 7.32
N VAL A 131 -2.62 1.88 6.58
CA VAL A 131 -3.13 3.24 6.39
C VAL A 131 -4.53 3.32 6.96
N LEU A 132 -4.73 4.14 7.98
CA LEU A 132 -5.98 4.15 8.74
C LEU A 132 -6.67 5.51 8.75
N GLY A 133 -7.98 5.46 8.55
CA GLY A 133 -8.87 6.61 8.70
C GLY A 133 -9.24 7.28 7.38
N ASN A 134 -10.06 8.31 7.48
CA ASN A 134 -10.42 9.15 6.33
C ASN A 134 -9.29 10.17 6.06
N ILE A 135 -8.15 9.67 5.64
CA ILE A 135 -6.96 10.46 5.31
C ILE A 135 -6.67 10.38 3.81
N THR A 136 -5.89 11.34 3.32
CA THR A 136 -5.48 11.41 1.91
C THR A 136 -3.98 11.18 1.78
N ILE A 137 -3.63 10.23 0.93
CA ILE A 137 -2.26 9.99 0.47
C ILE A 137 -2.17 10.59 -0.94
N GLY A 138 -1.28 11.54 -1.12
CA GLY A 138 -1.09 12.24 -2.39
C GLY A 138 -0.56 11.37 -3.52
N ASN A 139 -0.26 12.00 -4.66
CA ASN A 139 0.31 11.32 -5.82
C ASN A 139 1.82 11.07 -5.64
N ASN A 140 2.37 10.07 -6.33
CA ASN A 140 3.79 9.75 -6.32
C ASN A 140 4.34 9.48 -4.90
N VAL A 141 3.51 8.92 -4.01
CA VAL A 141 3.89 8.62 -2.62
C VAL A 141 4.41 7.20 -2.51
N ARG A 142 5.45 7.02 -1.69
CA ARG A 142 5.95 5.71 -1.28
C ARG A 142 5.72 5.52 0.21
N ILE A 143 5.07 4.43 0.60
CA ILE A 143 4.89 4.01 1.98
C ILE A 143 5.75 2.77 2.21
N GLY A 144 6.72 2.89 3.12
CA GLY A 144 7.65 1.80 3.43
C GLY A 144 6.97 0.59 4.07
N ALA A 145 7.60 -0.57 3.94
CA ALA A 145 7.10 -1.81 4.55
C ALA A 145 6.91 -1.64 6.07
N GLY A 146 5.80 -2.19 6.61
CA GLY A 146 5.47 -2.14 8.03
C GLY A 146 5.11 -0.76 8.59
N SER A 147 5.02 0.27 7.76
CA SER A 147 4.68 1.63 8.23
C SER A 147 3.22 1.75 8.64
N VAL A 148 2.93 2.59 9.65
CA VAL A 148 1.57 2.89 10.10
C VAL A 148 1.25 4.37 9.87
N VAL A 149 0.42 4.67 8.87
CA VAL A 149 0.09 6.02 8.44
C VAL A 149 -1.28 6.42 8.97
N LEU A 150 -1.33 7.51 9.74
CA LEU A 150 -2.52 7.99 10.47
C LEU A 150 -2.89 9.44 10.13
N LYS A 151 -2.17 10.08 9.20
CA LYS A 151 -2.35 11.48 8.81
C LYS A 151 -2.19 11.65 7.30
N ASP A 152 -2.68 12.76 6.77
CA ASP A 152 -2.53 13.11 5.36
C ASP A 152 -1.06 13.19 4.95
N ILE A 153 -0.77 12.70 3.76
CA ILE A 153 0.56 12.70 3.16
C ILE A 153 0.52 13.49 1.86
N PRO A 154 1.31 14.55 1.70
CA PRO A 154 1.35 15.32 0.47
C PRO A 154 2.02 14.55 -0.68
N ASP A 155 1.81 15.04 -1.91
CA ASP A 155 2.43 14.50 -3.11
C ASP A 155 3.97 14.38 -2.98
N ASP A 156 4.57 13.48 -3.76
CA ASP A 156 6.01 13.31 -3.92
C ASP A 156 6.75 13.01 -2.60
N SER A 157 6.06 12.34 -1.66
CA SER A 157 6.59 12.01 -0.32
C SER A 157 6.93 10.55 -0.18
N THR A 158 7.91 10.28 0.70
CA THR A 158 8.18 8.93 1.23
C THR A 158 7.84 8.91 2.71
N VAL A 159 7.16 7.86 3.16
CA VAL A 159 6.71 7.69 4.56
C VAL A 159 7.23 6.38 5.09
N VAL A 160 7.84 6.39 6.28
CA VAL A 160 8.34 5.20 6.96
C VAL A 160 8.07 5.26 8.46
N GLY A 161 8.04 4.11 9.11
CA GLY A 161 8.01 3.99 10.57
C GLY A 161 6.62 3.85 11.21
N ILE A 162 6.60 3.76 12.54
CA ILE A 162 5.41 3.59 13.39
C ILE A 162 5.51 4.57 14.58
N PRO A 163 4.73 5.67 14.59
CA PRO A 163 3.88 6.18 13.51
C PRO A 163 4.70 6.60 12.28
N GLY A 164 4.05 6.57 11.10
CA GLY A 164 4.69 6.93 9.83
C GLY A 164 5.10 8.41 9.78
N GLU A 165 6.38 8.65 9.50
CA GLU A 165 6.96 9.98 9.33
C GLU A 165 7.35 10.23 7.87
N ILE A 166 7.19 11.48 7.43
CA ILE A 166 7.55 11.88 6.07
C ILE A 166 9.06 12.07 6.00
N VAL A 167 9.72 11.25 5.19
CA VAL A 167 11.13 11.38 4.84
C VAL A 167 11.22 11.99 3.45
N LYS A 168 11.69 13.24 3.34
CA LYS A 168 11.82 13.92 2.04
C LYS A 168 12.97 13.32 1.24
N HIS A 169 12.65 12.68 0.10
CA HIS A 169 13.62 12.33 -0.93
C HIS A 169 13.67 13.40 -2.01
N LYS A 170 14.86 13.99 -2.23
CA LYS A 170 15.10 14.86 -3.38
C LYS A 170 15.21 14.00 -4.63
N GLY A 171 14.23 14.08 -5.52
CA GLY A 171 14.43 13.76 -6.94
C GLY A 171 14.25 12.30 -7.35
N VAL A 172 13.63 11.42 -6.55
CA VAL A 172 13.29 10.08 -7.04
C VAL A 172 11.98 10.16 -7.81
N SER A 173 12.08 10.14 -9.13
CA SER A 173 10.95 9.83 -10.00
C SER A 173 10.56 8.39 -9.73
N ILE A 174 9.30 8.14 -9.30
CA ILE A 174 8.75 6.79 -9.18
C ILE A 174 8.50 6.29 -10.61
N LYS A 175 9.57 5.87 -11.27
CA LYS A 175 9.49 5.02 -12.47
C LYS A 175 9.83 3.61 -12.01
N ASN A 176 8.80 2.76 -11.93
CA ASN A 176 8.88 1.29 -11.91
C ASN A 176 10.00 0.65 -11.06
N GLU A 177 10.30 1.20 -9.90
CA GLU A 177 11.29 0.58 -9.05
C GLU A 177 10.57 -0.07 -7.86
N LEU A 178 10.60 -1.38 -7.81
CA LEU A 178 10.19 -2.24 -6.69
C LEU A 178 11.09 -2.02 -5.43
N GLN A 179 11.66 -0.85 -5.29
CA GLN A 179 12.58 -0.50 -4.19
C GLN A 179 11.78 0.01 -2.98
N HIS A 180 11.06 -0.90 -2.33
CA HIS A 180 10.42 -0.62 -1.05
C HIS A 180 11.32 -0.94 0.16
N ASP A 181 12.50 -1.50 -0.06
CA ASP A 181 13.49 -1.96 0.92
C ASP A 181 14.67 -0.98 1.10
N ASP A 182 14.93 -0.07 0.15
CA ASP A 182 15.95 0.98 0.28
C ASP A 182 15.32 2.30 0.73
N LEU A 183 14.80 2.32 1.95
CA LEU A 183 14.19 3.49 2.55
C LEU A 183 15.04 4.01 3.71
N PRO A 184 15.16 5.36 3.89
CA PRO A 184 15.81 5.91 5.07
C PRO A 184 15.10 5.42 6.34
N ASP A 185 15.86 5.08 7.33
CA ASP A 185 15.37 4.73 8.66
C ASP A 185 15.58 5.90 9.62
N PRO A 186 14.56 6.76 9.83
CA PRO A 186 14.67 7.93 10.69
C PRO A 186 15.04 7.57 12.14
N VAL A 187 14.58 6.41 12.60
CA VAL A 187 14.89 5.94 13.97
C VAL A 187 16.36 5.57 14.09
N ASN A 188 16.90 4.88 13.07
CA ASN A 188 18.32 4.54 13.07
C ASN A 188 19.21 5.79 12.95
N ASP A 189 18.82 6.76 12.11
CA ASP A 189 19.55 8.03 11.96
C ASP A 189 19.57 8.81 13.27
N GLU A 190 18.45 8.87 14.01
CA GLU A 190 18.38 9.50 15.32
C GLU A 190 19.22 8.74 16.37
N ILE A 191 19.19 7.42 16.36
CA ILE A 191 20.03 6.59 17.23
C ILE A 191 21.52 6.83 16.98
N GLU A 192 21.95 6.93 15.73
CA GLU A 192 23.35 7.21 15.39
C GLU A 192 23.77 8.64 15.81
N ALA A 193 22.88 9.63 15.69
CA ALA A 193 23.12 10.97 16.19
C ALA A 193 23.28 11.00 17.71
N LEU A 194 22.38 10.32 18.44
CA LEU A 194 22.44 10.19 19.90
C LEU A 194 23.71 9.45 20.37
N LYS A 195 24.13 8.41 19.67
CA LYS A 195 25.39 7.71 19.98
C LYS A 195 26.60 8.65 19.87
N LYS A 196 26.65 9.48 18.83
CA LYS A 196 27.74 10.46 18.65
C LYS A 196 27.76 11.48 19.80
N GLU A 197 26.60 12.01 20.18
CA GLU A 197 26.50 12.95 21.31
C GLU A 197 26.93 12.33 22.64
N ILE A 198 26.50 11.09 22.91
CA ILE A 198 26.91 10.34 24.07
C ILE A 198 28.47 10.16 24.13
N ASP A 199 29.08 9.87 22.99
CA ASP A 199 30.52 9.69 22.94
C ASP A 199 31.28 11.01 23.10
N GLU A 200 30.76 12.13 22.63
CA GLU A 200 31.31 13.46 22.90
C GLU A 200 31.19 13.83 24.38
N LEU A 201 30.03 13.62 25.01
CA LEU A 201 29.81 13.86 26.41
C LEU A 201 30.75 12.99 27.29
N LYS A 202 30.97 11.73 26.95
CA LYS A 202 31.96 10.87 27.66
C LYS A 202 33.37 11.42 27.58
N LYS A 203 33.77 11.95 26.42
CA LYS A 203 35.12 12.59 26.27
C LYS A 203 35.24 13.83 27.14
N GLN A 204 34.19 14.68 27.17
CA GLN A 204 34.18 15.89 28.01
C GLN A 204 34.26 15.53 29.50
N ILE A 205 33.49 14.55 29.97
CA ILE A 205 33.52 14.08 31.35
C ILE A 205 34.91 13.52 31.72
N SER A 206 35.54 12.80 30.81
CA SER A 206 36.89 12.26 31.03
C SER A 206 37.97 13.36 31.12
N ALA A 207 37.78 14.46 30.39
CA ALA A 207 38.66 15.61 30.45
C ALA A 207 38.52 16.42 31.77
N LEU A 208 37.30 16.48 32.34
CA LEU A 208 37.03 17.15 33.62
C LEU A 208 37.50 16.36 34.85
N LYS A 209 37.79 15.06 34.71
CA LYS A 209 38.28 14.21 35.78
C LYS A 209 39.81 14.16 35.88
N LYS A 210 40.53 14.86 35.03
CA LYS A 210 41.96 15.05 35.03
C LYS A 210 42.33 16.42 35.63
#